data_ddca297255c16da956de09940180015f
#
_entry.id   ddca297255c16da956de09940180015f
#
_cell.length_a   1.000
_cell.length_b   1.000
_cell.length_c   1.000
_cell.angle_alpha   90.00
_cell.angle_beta   90.00
_cell.angle_gamma   90.00
#
_symmetry.space_group_name_H-M   'P 1'
#
loop_
_entity.id
_entity.type
_entity.pdbx_description
1 polymer ?
#
loop_
_entity_poly.entity_id
_entity_poly.type
_entity_poly.pdbx_seq_one_letter_code
_entity_poly.pdbx_strand_id
1 'polypeptide(L)'
;MLAATLLLSGGASYAQGNKQEKKAKAYMVADAHLDTQWNWDVQTTIKEYVWNTINQNLFLLKKYPNYVFNFEGGVKYAWMKEYYPAQYEEMKKYIGEGRWHISGSSWDATDALVPSTESFIRNIMLGQQYYRQEFGVESTDIFLPDCFGFGWTLPTIASHCGLIGFSSQKLDWRVHPFYGKSKHPFTIGLWKGIDGSSIMLAHGYDYGRRWNDEDLSENEQLKELAGRTPLNTVYRYYGTGDIGGSPTLASVRSVEKGLRGNGPVEIVSATSDQLYKDYLPYKNHPELPVFDGELLMDVHGTGCYTSQATMKLYNRQNELLGDAAERAAVTAEWLNQAKYPGSTINEAWKRFIYHQFHDDLTGTSI
;
A
#
# COMPACT_ATOMS: atom_id res chain seq x y z
N MET A 1 -73.70 27.32 36.51
CA MET A 1 -73.28 26.21 35.63
C MET A 1 -71.84 26.27 35.38
N LEU A 2 -71.06 25.49 36.15
CA LEU A 2 -69.57 25.37 35.96
C LEU A 2 -69.30 24.29 34.92
N ALA A 3 -68.54 24.64 33.87
CA ALA A 3 -68.03 23.68 32.92
C ALA A 3 -66.60 23.35 33.29
N ALA A 4 -66.35 22.10 33.68
CA ALA A 4 -64.99 21.60 33.96
C ALA A 4 -64.33 21.11 32.68
N THR A 5 -63.19 21.71 32.35
CA THR A 5 -62.35 21.31 31.20
C THR A 5 -61.32 20.28 31.68
N LEU A 6 -61.45 19.03 31.22
CA LEU A 6 -60.40 18.01 31.43
C LEU A 6 -59.26 18.24 30.47
N LEU A 7 -58.06 18.50 30.98
CA LEU A 7 -56.79 18.48 30.27
C LEU A 7 -56.28 17.03 30.27
N LEU A 8 -56.29 16.38 29.10
CA LEU A 8 -55.61 15.12 28.84
C LEU A 8 -54.12 15.43 28.54
N SER A 9 -53.27 15.12 29.47
CA SER A 9 -51.81 15.13 29.27
C SER A 9 -51.41 13.85 28.52
N GLY A 10 -51.30 13.95 27.20
CA GLY A 10 -50.66 12.92 26.38
C GLY A 10 -49.14 12.89 26.60
N GLY A 11 -48.67 11.95 27.39
CA GLY A 11 -47.24 11.69 27.52
C GLY A 11 -46.73 11.11 26.21
N ALA A 12 -45.94 11.89 25.46
CA ALA A 12 -45.18 11.39 24.33
C ALA A 12 -44.04 10.51 24.87
N SER A 13 -44.23 9.22 24.78
CA SER A 13 -43.16 8.24 25.01
C SER A 13 -42.16 8.35 23.85
N TYR A 14 -41.04 9.04 24.07
CA TYR A 14 -39.91 8.97 23.16
C TYR A 14 -39.37 7.54 23.20
N ALA A 15 -39.66 6.78 22.17
CA ALA A 15 -39.01 5.52 21.91
C ALA A 15 -37.52 5.84 21.76
N GLN A 16 -36.71 5.48 22.77
CA GLN A 16 -35.26 5.37 22.63
C GLN A 16 -35.01 4.28 21.59
N GLY A 17 -34.83 4.69 20.34
CA GLY A 17 -34.26 3.81 19.32
C GLY A 17 -32.91 3.31 19.84
N ASN A 18 -32.83 2.01 20.10
CA ASN A 18 -31.56 1.34 20.32
C ASN A 18 -30.67 1.68 19.10
N LYS A 19 -29.75 2.65 19.26
CA LYS A 19 -28.62 2.77 18.35
C LYS A 19 -27.82 1.49 18.58
N GLN A 20 -28.02 0.52 17.69
CA GLN A 20 -27.17 -0.65 17.63
C GLN A 20 -25.76 -0.10 17.43
N GLU A 21 -24.93 -0.23 18.44
CA GLU A 21 -23.55 0.28 18.42
C GLU A 21 -22.87 -0.38 17.21
N LYS A 22 -22.45 0.42 16.23
CA LYS A 22 -21.84 -0.10 15.00
C LYS A 22 -20.56 -0.83 15.40
N LYS A 23 -20.48 -2.14 15.11
CA LYS A 23 -19.28 -2.94 15.39
C LYS A 23 -18.06 -2.23 14.84
N ALA A 24 -16.95 -2.32 15.56
CA ALA A 24 -15.66 -1.93 15.02
C ALA A 24 -15.32 -2.80 13.80
N LYS A 25 -14.63 -2.26 12.80
CA LYS A 25 -14.25 -3.01 11.59
C LYS A 25 -12.75 -3.03 11.42
N ALA A 26 -12.16 -4.20 11.18
CA ALA A 26 -10.73 -4.36 10.97
C ALA A 26 -10.46 -4.95 9.58
N TYR A 27 -9.82 -4.17 8.71
CA TYR A 27 -9.29 -4.61 7.43
C TYR A 27 -7.91 -5.24 7.66
N MET A 28 -7.86 -6.57 7.59
CA MET A 28 -6.65 -7.35 7.79
C MET A 28 -5.98 -7.58 6.45
N VAL A 29 -4.86 -6.91 6.23
CA VAL A 29 -4.11 -6.92 4.97
C VAL A 29 -2.88 -7.80 5.14
N ALA A 30 -2.94 -9.03 4.61
CA ALA A 30 -1.78 -9.92 4.58
C ALA A 30 -0.75 -9.41 3.57
N ASP A 31 0.49 -9.27 3.99
CA ASP A 31 1.57 -8.77 3.16
C ASP A 31 2.87 -9.57 3.32
N ALA A 32 3.78 -9.35 2.38
CA ALA A 32 5.15 -9.82 2.44
C ALA A 32 6.03 -8.80 1.72
N HIS A 33 6.30 -7.67 2.38
CA HIS A 33 7.21 -6.68 1.80
C HIS A 33 8.57 -7.32 1.53
N LEU A 34 9.06 -7.14 0.31
CA LEU A 34 10.30 -7.76 -0.16
C LEU A 34 11.20 -6.68 -0.77
N ASP A 35 12.32 -6.44 -0.11
CA ASP A 35 13.37 -5.60 -0.67
C ASP A 35 14.03 -6.28 -1.85
N THR A 36 14.11 -5.56 -2.97
CA THR A 36 14.72 -6.07 -4.20
C THR A 36 16.23 -6.28 -4.04
N GLN A 37 16.85 -5.47 -3.19
CA GLN A 37 18.17 -5.70 -2.57
C GLN A 37 18.29 -4.80 -1.33
N TRP A 38 19.07 -5.20 -0.36
CA TRP A 38 19.38 -4.42 0.85
C TRP A 38 20.69 -4.88 1.47
N ASN A 39 20.67 -5.79 2.47
CA ASN A 39 21.86 -6.43 3.05
C ASN A 39 22.29 -7.68 2.25
N TRP A 40 21.76 -7.86 1.08
CA TRP A 40 21.99 -8.96 0.14
C TRP A 40 21.78 -8.48 -1.30
N ASP A 41 22.28 -9.26 -2.24
CA ASP A 41 22.17 -8.98 -3.67
C ASP A 41 20.88 -9.50 -4.31
N VAL A 42 20.59 -9.03 -5.53
CA VAL A 42 19.44 -9.42 -6.33
C VAL A 42 19.37 -10.93 -6.58
N GLN A 43 20.53 -11.61 -6.69
CA GLN A 43 20.55 -13.05 -6.92
C GLN A 43 20.01 -13.82 -5.70
N THR A 44 20.32 -13.35 -4.51
CA THR A 44 19.75 -13.87 -3.26
C THR A 44 18.25 -13.60 -3.20
N THR A 45 17.82 -12.39 -3.54
CA THR A 45 16.39 -12.05 -3.63
C THR A 45 15.64 -13.02 -4.54
N ILE A 46 16.15 -13.27 -5.76
CA ILE A 46 15.49 -14.16 -6.71
C ILE A 46 15.48 -15.60 -6.20
N LYS A 47 16.64 -16.14 -5.77
CA LYS A 47 16.80 -17.55 -5.41
C LYS A 47 16.08 -17.95 -4.13
N GLU A 48 16.06 -17.07 -3.14
CA GLU A 48 15.57 -17.38 -1.80
C GLU A 48 14.24 -16.67 -1.53
N TYR A 49 14.18 -15.37 -1.63
CA TYR A 49 13.04 -14.60 -1.13
C TYR A 49 11.85 -14.59 -2.08
N VAL A 50 12.07 -14.45 -3.38
CA VAL A 50 10.99 -14.60 -4.38
C VAL A 50 10.47 -16.03 -4.37
N TRP A 51 11.36 -17.02 -4.31
CA TRP A 51 10.99 -18.43 -4.19
C TRP A 51 10.14 -18.71 -2.95
N ASN A 52 10.57 -18.23 -1.79
CA ASN A 52 9.84 -18.40 -0.53
C ASN A 52 8.47 -17.72 -0.61
N THR A 53 8.42 -16.46 -1.12
CA THR A 53 7.20 -15.69 -1.20
C THR A 53 6.15 -16.39 -2.06
N ILE A 54 6.51 -16.83 -3.26
CA ILE A 54 5.52 -17.45 -4.16
C ILE A 54 5.03 -18.79 -3.61
N ASN A 55 5.94 -19.66 -3.14
CA ASN A 55 5.56 -21.00 -2.70
C ASN A 55 4.78 -20.99 -1.38
N GLN A 56 5.18 -20.17 -0.41
CA GLN A 56 4.49 -20.09 0.87
C GLN A 56 3.07 -19.56 0.70
N ASN A 57 2.88 -18.53 -0.13
CA ASN A 57 1.55 -17.96 -0.37
C ASN A 57 0.66 -18.87 -1.23
N LEU A 58 1.20 -19.58 -2.21
CA LEU A 58 0.45 -20.61 -2.93
C LEU A 58 -0.03 -21.71 -1.99
N PHE A 59 0.80 -22.13 -1.02
CA PHE A 59 0.39 -23.09 0.01
C PHE A 59 -0.75 -22.54 0.87
N LEU A 60 -0.67 -21.29 1.33
CA LEU A 60 -1.71 -20.65 2.14
C LEU A 60 -3.02 -20.51 1.37
N LEU A 61 -2.96 -20.05 0.12
CA LEU A 61 -4.12 -19.89 -0.77
C LEU A 61 -4.84 -21.23 -1.05
N LYS A 62 -4.10 -22.32 -1.20
CA LYS A 62 -4.68 -23.68 -1.32
C LYS A 62 -5.40 -24.11 -0.06
N LYS A 63 -4.83 -23.78 1.09
CA LYS A 63 -5.29 -24.31 2.38
C LYS A 63 -6.42 -23.47 3.00
N TYR A 64 -6.42 -22.17 2.80
CA TYR A 64 -7.34 -21.23 3.44
C TYR A 64 -8.16 -20.47 2.39
N PRO A 65 -9.45 -20.79 2.23
CA PRO A 65 -10.27 -20.22 1.15
C PRO A 65 -10.53 -18.71 1.29
N ASN A 66 -10.48 -18.17 2.51
CA ASN A 66 -10.69 -16.74 2.78
C ASN A 66 -9.38 -15.96 2.83
N TYR A 67 -8.23 -16.61 2.65
CA TYR A 67 -6.95 -15.93 2.64
C TYR A 67 -6.81 -15.06 1.41
N VAL A 68 -6.53 -13.77 1.63
CA VAL A 68 -6.19 -12.78 0.60
C VAL A 68 -4.77 -12.30 0.85
N PHE A 69 -3.91 -12.41 -0.14
CA PHE A 69 -2.51 -11.98 -0.08
C PHE A 69 -2.29 -10.76 -0.95
N ASN A 70 -1.52 -9.80 -0.45
CA ASN A 70 -1.20 -8.55 -1.13
C ASN A 70 0.31 -8.49 -1.41
N PHE A 71 0.68 -8.21 -2.66
CA PHE A 71 2.09 -8.16 -3.05
C PHE A 71 2.32 -7.08 -4.11
N GLU A 72 3.40 -6.30 -3.93
CA GLU A 72 3.74 -5.14 -4.76
C GLU A 72 4.98 -5.37 -5.64
N GLY A 73 5.13 -4.52 -6.65
CA GLY A 73 6.32 -4.43 -7.49
C GLY A 73 6.31 -5.32 -8.73
N GLY A 74 6.06 -4.71 -9.91
CA GLY A 74 6.02 -5.41 -11.20
C GLY A 74 7.29 -6.20 -11.52
N VAL A 75 8.46 -5.70 -11.11
CA VAL A 75 9.75 -6.37 -11.31
C VAL A 75 9.80 -7.73 -10.60
N LYS A 76 9.23 -7.85 -9.41
CA LYS A 76 9.21 -9.11 -8.65
C LYS A 76 8.34 -10.16 -9.35
N TYR A 77 7.21 -9.74 -9.92
CA TYR A 77 6.38 -10.60 -10.77
C TYR A 77 7.10 -11.00 -12.07
N ALA A 78 7.90 -10.09 -12.66
CA ALA A 78 8.72 -10.41 -13.83
C ALA A 78 9.75 -11.50 -13.50
N TRP A 79 10.41 -11.42 -12.33
CA TRP A 79 11.29 -12.47 -11.84
C TRP A 79 10.56 -13.78 -11.55
N MET A 80 9.37 -13.75 -10.97
CA MET A 80 8.55 -14.96 -10.80
C MET A 80 8.25 -15.63 -12.15
N LYS A 81 7.89 -14.84 -13.16
CA LYS A 81 7.64 -15.35 -14.53
C LYS A 81 8.89 -15.99 -15.15
N GLU A 82 10.03 -15.35 -15.01
CA GLU A 82 11.30 -15.78 -15.60
C GLU A 82 11.87 -17.03 -14.91
N TYR A 83 11.92 -17.02 -13.58
CA TYR A 83 12.65 -18.04 -12.82
C TYR A 83 11.75 -19.15 -12.26
N TYR A 84 10.45 -18.91 -12.10
CA TYR A 84 9.49 -19.83 -11.48
C TYR A 84 8.18 -19.96 -12.30
N PRO A 85 8.25 -20.26 -13.60
CA PRO A 85 7.11 -20.19 -14.50
C PRO A 85 5.92 -21.09 -14.09
N ALA A 86 6.18 -22.25 -13.51
CA ALA A 86 5.11 -23.15 -13.07
C ALA A 86 4.30 -22.54 -11.90
N GLN A 87 4.98 -21.97 -10.91
CA GLN A 87 4.35 -21.30 -9.79
C GLN A 87 3.68 -19.98 -10.24
N TYR A 88 4.28 -19.29 -11.20
CA TYR A 88 3.70 -18.08 -11.79
C TYR A 88 2.34 -18.36 -12.45
N GLU A 89 2.24 -19.41 -13.26
CA GLU A 89 0.96 -19.80 -13.87
C GLU A 89 -0.08 -20.25 -12.83
N GLU A 90 0.35 -20.86 -11.75
CA GLU A 90 -0.55 -21.19 -10.64
C GLU A 90 -1.01 -19.93 -9.88
N MET A 91 -0.11 -18.97 -9.63
CA MET A 91 -0.41 -17.69 -8.99
C MET A 91 -1.46 -16.90 -9.78
N LYS A 92 -1.38 -16.90 -11.11
CA LYS A 92 -2.35 -16.21 -11.99
C LYS A 92 -3.80 -16.64 -11.76
N LYS A 93 -4.04 -17.89 -11.37
CA LYS A 93 -5.39 -18.36 -11.01
C LYS A 93 -5.93 -17.61 -9.79
N TYR A 94 -5.09 -17.45 -8.77
CA TYR A 94 -5.47 -16.73 -7.55
C TYR A 94 -5.60 -15.23 -7.75
N ILE A 95 -4.84 -14.65 -8.70
CA ILE A 95 -5.07 -13.26 -9.15
C ILE A 95 -6.45 -13.15 -9.80
N GLY A 96 -6.80 -14.07 -10.69
CA GLY A 96 -8.13 -14.11 -11.32
C GLY A 96 -9.28 -14.34 -10.33
N GLU A 97 -9.03 -15.02 -9.21
CA GLU A 97 -9.99 -15.19 -8.10
C GLU A 97 -10.05 -13.96 -7.17
N GLY A 98 -9.19 -12.96 -7.34
CA GLY A 98 -9.06 -11.80 -6.43
C GLY A 98 -8.42 -12.12 -5.08
N ARG A 99 -7.78 -13.29 -4.93
CA ARG A 99 -7.19 -13.77 -3.67
C ARG A 99 -5.67 -13.54 -3.58
N TRP A 100 -5.00 -13.38 -4.70
CA TRP A 100 -3.67 -12.79 -4.78
C TRP A 100 -3.84 -11.40 -5.38
N HIS A 101 -3.79 -10.37 -4.55
CA HIS A 101 -4.02 -8.99 -4.95
C HIS A 101 -2.72 -8.30 -5.36
N ILE A 102 -2.77 -7.62 -6.50
CA ILE A 102 -1.69 -6.78 -6.99
C ILE A 102 -1.79 -5.42 -6.30
N SER A 103 -0.84 -5.10 -5.43
CA SER A 103 -0.81 -3.85 -4.66
C SER A 103 0.18 -2.84 -5.26
N GLY A 104 0.00 -1.57 -4.94
CA GLY A 104 1.03 -0.54 -5.05
C GLY A 104 1.24 0.08 -6.41
N SER A 105 0.55 -0.33 -7.43
CA SER A 105 0.52 0.27 -8.79
C SER A 105 1.88 0.45 -9.49
N SER A 106 3.01 0.08 -8.91
CA SER A 106 4.36 0.45 -9.31
C SER A 106 5.15 -0.67 -9.97
N TRP A 107 6.17 -0.30 -10.75
CA TRP A 107 7.18 -1.24 -11.24
C TRP A 107 8.04 -1.77 -10.09
N ASP A 108 8.47 -0.90 -9.17
CA ASP A 108 9.08 -1.29 -7.90
C ASP A 108 8.73 -0.28 -6.80
N ALA A 109 8.97 -0.63 -5.52
CA ALA A 109 8.73 0.19 -4.35
C ALA A 109 9.77 1.33 -4.27
N THR A 110 9.53 2.37 -5.06
CA THR A 110 10.44 3.51 -5.24
C THR A 110 10.55 4.37 -3.99
N ASP A 111 11.71 5.00 -3.79
CA ASP A 111 11.81 6.16 -2.89
C ASP A 111 10.81 7.24 -3.32
N ALA A 112 10.20 7.91 -2.35
CA ALA A 112 9.11 8.86 -2.60
C ALA A 112 9.51 10.34 -2.41
N LEU A 113 10.81 10.63 -2.25
CA LEU A 113 11.33 11.98 -2.03
C LEU A 113 12.33 12.44 -3.09
N VAL A 114 13.22 11.55 -3.55
CA VAL A 114 14.33 11.91 -4.46
C VAL A 114 13.93 11.86 -5.93
N PRO A 115 13.16 10.86 -6.42
CA PRO A 115 12.77 10.80 -7.83
C PRO A 115 11.96 12.01 -8.27
N SER A 116 12.16 12.42 -9.52
CA SER A 116 11.33 13.46 -10.13
C SER A 116 9.88 13.00 -10.28
N THR A 117 8.95 13.95 -10.40
CA THR A 117 7.54 13.66 -10.69
C THR A 117 7.37 12.78 -11.93
N GLU A 118 8.14 13.05 -12.99
CA GLU A 118 8.13 12.24 -14.21
C GLU A 118 8.53 10.78 -13.94
N SER A 119 9.61 10.56 -13.19
CA SER A 119 10.06 9.21 -12.82
C SER A 119 9.01 8.47 -12.00
N PHE A 120 8.36 9.16 -11.06
CA PHE A 120 7.32 8.55 -10.22
C PHE A 120 6.08 8.15 -11.05
N ILE A 121 5.65 9.02 -11.97
CA ILE A 121 4.55 8.72 -12.91
C ILE A 121 4.92 7.53 -13.79
N ARG A 122 6.15 7.46 -14.30
CA ARG A 122 6.62 6.33 -15.12
C ARG A 122 6.70 5.03 -14.35
N ASN A 123 7.06 5.08 -13.08
CA ASN A 123 7.05 3.90 -12.22
C ASN A 123 5.63 3.32 -12.10
N ILE A 124 4.64 4.17 -11.87
CA ILE A 124 3.23 3.77 -11.86
C ILE A 124 2.81 3.25 -13.25
N MET A 125 3.14 3.97 -14.32
CA MET A 125 2.77 3.60 -15.68
C MET A 125 3.33 2.24 -16.08
N LEU A 126 4.59 1.96 -15.80
CA LEU A 126 5.25 0.69 -16.12
C LEU A 126 4.67 -0.46 -15.30
N GLY A 127 4.41 -0.26 -14.01
CA GLY A 127 3.74 -1.24 -13.17
C GLY A 127 2.35 -1.57 -13.69
N GLN A 128 1.51 -0.57 -13.92
CA GLN A 128 0.16 -0.74 -14.43
C GLN A 128 0.14 -1.39 -15.83
N GLN A 129 1.07 -1.00 -16.71
CA GLN A 129 1.20 -1.62 -18.02
C GLN A 129 1.51 -3.11 -17.91
N TYR A 130 2.45 -3.48 -17.03
CA TYR A 130 2.81 -4.87 -16.78
C TYR A 130 1.61 -5.65 -16.23
N TYR A 131 0.91 -5.13 -15.23
CA TYR A 131 -0.24 -5.80 -14.62
C TYR A 131 -1.39 -6.01 -15.59
N ARG A 132 -1.69 -5.02 -16.43
CA ARG A 132 -2.69 -5.18 -17.50
C ARG A 132 -2.30 -6.23 -18.53
N GLN A 133 -1.04 -6.24 -18.96
CA GLN A 133 -0.56 -7.18 -19.96
C GLN A 133 -0.49 -8.61 -19.48
N GLU A 134 -0.06 -8.82 -18.23
CA GLU A 134 0.16 -10.17 -17.68
C GLU A 134 -1.08 -10.76 -17.00
N PHE A 135 -1.88 -9.94 -16.36
CA PHE A 135 -2.96 -10.39 -15.49
C PHE A 135 -4.33 -9.84 -15.87
N GLY A 136 -4.42 -8.85 -16.72
CA GLY A 136 -5.69 -8.20 -17.08
C GLY A 136 -6.27 -7.35 -15.94
N VAL A 137 -5.46 -6.96 -14.95
CA VAL A 137 -5.90 -6.19 -13.77
C VAL A 137 -5.15 -4.86 -13.65
N GLU A 138 -5.71 -3.95 -12.86
CA GLU A 138 -5.08 -2.70 -12.45
C GLU A 138 -5.06 -2.61 -10.93
N SER A 139 -3.99 -2.05 -10.37
CA SER A 139 -3.95 -1.65 -8.97
C SER A 139 -4.49 -0.24 -8.80
N THR A 140 -5.13 0.05 -7.68
CA THR A 140 -5.78 1.35 -7.44
C THR A 140 -5.21 2.10 -6.24
N ASP A 141 -4.11 1.62 -5.67
CA ASP A 141 -3.46 2.21 -4.51
C ASP A 141 -1.95 2.42 -4.70
N ILE A 142 -1.38 3.23 -3.82
CA ILE A 142 0.05 3.27 -3.55
C ILE A 142 0.30 2.50 -2.26
N PHE A 143 1.11 1.47 -2.34
CA PHE A 143 1.49 0.60 -1.23
C PHE A 143 3.01 0.68 -1.05
N LEU A 144 3.46 1.54 -0.12
CA LEU A 144 4.87 1.79 0.15
C LEU A 144 5.13 1.64 1.66
N PRO A 145 5.15 0.40 2.17
CA PRO A 145 5.22 0.16 3.60
C PRO A 145 6.53 0.63 4.24
N ASP A 146 7.64 0.64 3.51
CA ASP A 146 8.97 0.85 4.09
C ASP A 146 9.74 2.09 3.62
N CYS A 147 9.22 2.94 2.75
CA CYS A 147 9.89 4.17 2.29
C CYS A 147 10.07 5.20 3.41
N PHE A 148 11.14 6.00 3.33
CA PHE A 148 11.64 6.84 4.44
C PHE A 148 11.05 8.27 4.47
N GLY A 149 9.83 8.43 4.03
CA GLY A 149 9.10 9.68 3.98
C GLY A 149 8.43 9.90 2.63
N PHE A 150 7.50 10.86 2.57
CA PHE A 150 6.63 11.04 1.41
C PHE A 150 6.42 12.53 1.16
N GLY A 151 6.70 12.95 -0.07
CA GLY A 151 6.54 14.34 -0.50
C GLY A 151 5.06 14.75 -0.66
N TRP A 152 4.77 16.01 -0.45
CA TRP A 152 3.44 16.59 -0.59
C TRP A 152 2.86 16.51 -2.01
N THR A 153 3.70 16.28 -3.01
CA THR A 153 3.26 16.04 -4.40
C THR A 153 2.64 14.65 -4.62
N LEU A 154 2.90 13.70 -3.72
CA LEU A 154 2.47 12.32 -3.91
C LEU A 154 0.96 12.14 -4.06
N PRO A 155 0.09 12.75 -3.22
CA PRO A 155 -1.36 12.64 -3.42
C PRO A 155 -1.85 13.30 -4.72
N THR A 156 -1.20 14.37 -5.20
CA THR A 156 -1.47 14.94 -6.51
C THR A 156 -1.17 13.94 -7.63
N ILE A 157 0.04 13.37 -7.64
CA ILE A 157 0.45 12.35 -8.62
C ILE A 157 -0.52 11.17 -8.60
N ALA A 158 -0.80 10.62 -7.41
CA ALA A 158 -1.71 9.49 -7.24
C ALA A 158 -3.10 9.77 -7.82
N SER A 159 -3.69 10.91 -7.46
CA SER A 159 -5.01 11.32 -7.94
C SER A 159 -5.07 11.45 -9.46
N HIS A 160 -4.06 12.07 -10.08
CA HIS A 160 -3.96 12.21 -11.53
C HIS A 160 -3.66 10.88 -12.26
N CYS A 161 -3.06 9.92 -11.58
CA CYS A 161 -2.89 8.56 -12.08
C CYS A 161 -4.12 7.65 -11.84
N GLY A 162 -5.22 8.19 -11.29
CA GLY A 162 -6.45 7.43 -11.02
C GLY A 162 -6.38 6.56 -9.77
N LEU A 163 -5.38 6.75 -8.90
CA LEU A 163 -5.24 6.00 -7.66
C LEU A 163 -6.06 6.66 -6.55
N ILE A 164 -6.64 5.85 -5.68
CA ILE A 164 -7.62 6.29 -4.68
C ILE A 164 -7.12 6.24 -3.24
N GLY A 165 -5.99 5.57 -3.00
CA GLY A 165 -5.48 5.39 -1.65
C GLY A 165 -3.97 5.22 -1.57
N PHE A 166 -3.48 5.41 -0.36
CA PHE A 166 -2.08 5.27 0.02
C PHE A 166 -1.98 4.59 1.38
N SER A 167 -1.06 3.64 1.51
CA SER A 167 -0.72 3.04 2.80
C SER A 167 0.78 2.89 3.02
N SER A 168 1.17 3.03 4.28
CA SER A 168 2.53 2.82 4.77
C SER A 168 2.51 2.39 6.24
N GLN A 169 3.60 1.81 6.72
CA GLN A 169 3.83 1.59 8.15
C GLN A 169 4.86 2.57 8.73
N LYS A 170 5.74 3.08 7.88
CA LYS A 170 6.98 3.75 8.29
C LYS A 170 6.75 4.98 9.19
N LEU A 171 5.61 5.61 9.05
CA LEU A 171 5.24 6.81 9.84
C LEU A 171 4.93 6.49 11.32
N ASP A 172 4.81 5.23 11.72
CA ASP A 172 4.52 4.84 13.11
C ASP A 172 5.76 4.46 13.95
N TRP A 173 6.93 4.91 13.57
CA TRP A 173 8.16 4.70 14.34
C TRP A 173 8.25 5.53 15.62
N ARG A 174 7.15 6.02 16.13
CA ARG A 174 7.06 6.79 17.39
C ARG A 174 7.37 6.00 18.65
N VAL A 175 7.29 4.68 18.58
CA VAL A 175 7.45 3.83 19.77
C VAL A 175 8.92 3.48 20.01
N HIS A 176 9.81 3.81 19.09
CA HIS A 176 11.22 3.56 19.27
C HIS A 176 11.79 4.55 20.29
N PRO A 177 12.38 4.08 21.40
CA PRO A 177 12.81 4.92 22.53
C PRO A 177 13.80 6.03 22.14
N PHE A 178 14.46 5.90 20.98
CA PHE A 178 15.44 6.87 20.50
C PHE A 178 14.89 7.85 19.44
N TYR A 179 13.70 7.62 18.86
CA TYR A 179 13.24 8.36 17.67
C TYR A 179 12.06 9.30 17.91
N GLY A 180 11.63 9.46 19.15
CA GLY A 180 10.59 10.43 19.47
C GLY A 180 9.18 10.01 19.06
N LYS A 181 8.29 10.99 18.93
CA LYS A 181 6.88 10.77 18.59
C LYS A 181 6.69 10.82 17.06
N SER A 182 5.93 9.89 16.49
CA SER A 182 5.48 9.97 15.11
C SER A 182 4.68 11.26 14.87
N LYS A 183 4.86 11.86 13.71
CA LYS A 183 4.12 13.03 13.25
C LYS A 183 2.99 12.68 12.29
N HIS A 184 2.64 11.40 12.09
CA HIS A 184 1.50 11.12 11.24
C HIS A 184 0.24 11.74 11.82
N PRO A 185 -0.56 12.43 11.02
CA PRO A 185 -1.65 13.25 11.52
C PRO A 185 -2.85 12.43 12.01
N PHE A 186 -3.04 11.23 11.44
CA PHE A 186 -4.14 10.31 11.73
C PHE A 186 -3.83 8.90 11.19
N THR A 187 -4.62 7.92 11.59
CA THR A 187 -4.47 6.53 11.11
C THR A 187 -5.30 6.22 9.87
N ILE A 188 -6.45 6.90 9.69
CA ILE A 188 -7.27 6.86 8.47
C ILE A 188 -7.82 8.27 8.25
N GLY A 189 -7.65 8.79 7.02
CA GLY A 189 -8.12 10.11 6.66
C GLY A 189 -7.87 10.44 5.19
N LEU A 190 -7.89 11.71 4.85
CA LEU A 190 -7.58 12.24 3.52
C LEU A 190 -6.22 12.93 3.53
N TRP A 191 -5.41 12.60 2.56
CA TRP A 191 -4.16 13.30 2.28
C TRP A 191 -4.35 14.17 1.05
N LYS A 192 -4.21 15.49 1.24
CA LYS A 192 -4.44 16.50 0.22
C LYS A 192 -3.13 16.91 -0.43
N GLY A 193 -3.13 16.96 -1.74
CA GLY A 193 -2.00 17.36 -2.57
C GLY A 193 -1.94 18.87 -2.81
N ILE A 194 -0.84 19.30 -3.42
CA ILE A 194 -0.54 20.72 -3.69
C ILE A 194 -1.55 21.41 -4.62
N ASP A 195 -2.26 20.66 -5.45
CA ASP A 195 -3.31 21.14 -6.37
C ASP A 195 -4.72 21.06 -5.78
N GLY A 196 -4.85 20.64 -4.52
CA GLY A 196 -6.12 20.47 -3.84
C GLY A 196 -6.81 19.12 -4.08
N SER A 197 -6.28 18.26 -4.96
CA SER A 197 -6.73 16.88 -5.08
C SER A 197 -6.44 16.09 -3.80
N SER A 198 -7.13 14.98 -3.59
CA SER A 198 -6.91 14.18 -2.39
C SER A 198 -7.14 12.70 -2.63
N ILE A 199 -6.39 11.88 -1.90
CA ILE A 199 -6.54 10.43 -1.82
C ILE A 199 -6.79 10.02 -0.38
N MET A 200 -7.30 8.81 -0.16
CA MET A 200 -7.37 8.27 1.20
C MET A 200 -5.97 7.83 1.66
N LEU A 201 -5.72 8.01 2.95
CA LEU A 201 -4.52 7.50 3.61
C LEU A 201 -4.94 6.52 4.70
N ALA A 202 -4.31 5.35 4.74
CA ALA A 202 -4.44 4.39 5.83
C ALA A 202 -3.06 4.00 6.37
N HIS A 203 -2.89 4.13 7.69
CA HIS A 203 -1.69 3.67 8.36
C HIS A 203 -1.80 2.16 8.64
N GLY A 204 -0.89 1.36 8.05
CA GLY A 204 -0.91 -0.11 8.13
C GLY A 204 -0.35 -0.68 9.42
N TYR A 205 0.30 0.15 10.25
CA TYR A 205 1.10 -0.27 11.40
C TYR A 205 2.24 -1.22 11.00
N ASP A 206 2.73 -2.01 11.92
CA ASP A 206 3.81 -2.97 11.69
C ASP A 206 3.41 -4.06 10.69
N TYR A 207 4.08 -4.15 9.54
CA TYR A 207 3.85 -5.17 8.51
C TYR A 207 4.31 -6.57 8.99
N GLY A 208 5.26 -6.64 9.91
CA GLY A 208 5.73 -7.89 10.52
C GLY A 208 4.83 -8.43 11.62
N ARG A 209 3.66 -7.83 11.85
CA ARG A 209 2.76 -8.24 12.94
C ARG A 209 2.36 -9.71 12.82
N ARG A 210 2.49 -10.42 13.94
CA ARG A 210 2.10 -11.84 14.09
C ARG A 210 0.97 -11.96 15.11
N TRP A 211 0.07 -12.88 14.84
CA TRP A 211 -1.04 -13.26 15.71
C TRP A 211 -0.86 -14.72 16.15
N ASN A 212 -1.35 -15.08 17.34
CA ASN A 212 -1.05 -16.34 18.00
C ASN A 212 -2.23 -17.33 18.00
N ASP A 213 -2.88 -17.51 16.84
CA ASP A 213 -4.00 -18.45 16.69
C ASP A 213 -5.23 -18.10 17.55
N GLU A 214 -5.44 -16.80 17.79
CA GLU A 214 -6.54 -16.21 18.57
C GLU A 214 -7.75 -15.85 17.68
N ASP A 215 -8.93 -15.65 18.27
CA ASP A 215 -10.10 -15.10 17.58
C ASP A 215 -9.99 -13.57 17.53
N LEU A 216 -9.69 -13.01 16.35
CA LEU A 216 -9.51 -11.57 16.18
C LEU A 216 -10.81 -10.77 16.34
N SER A 217 -11.99 -11.41 16.23
CA SER A 217 -13.25 -10.70 16.49
C SER A 217 -13.41 -10.26 17.95
N GLU A 218 -12.68 -10.91 18.87
CA GLU A 218 -12.63 -10.59 20.30
C GLU A 218 -11.40 -9.76 20.69
N ASN A 219 -10.59 -9.32 19.70
CA ASN A 219 -9.32 -8.67 20.00
C ASN A 219 -9.51 -7.20 20.44
N GLU A 220 -9.26 -6.93 21.72
CA GLU A 220 -9.43 -5.59 22.31
C GLU A 220 -8.49 -4.53 21.69
N GLN A 221 -7.28 -4.91 21.26
CA GLN A 221 -6.38 -3.97 20.58
C GLN A 221 -6.95 -3.48 19.24
N LEU A 222 -7.53 -4.37 18.44
CA LEU A 222 -8.19 -3.99 17.19
C LEU A 222 -9.39 -3.09 17.44
N LYS A 223 -10.20 -3.41 18.45
CA LYS A 223 -11.33 -2.59 18.88
C LYS A 223 -10.90 -1.19 19.32
N GLU A 224 -9.87 -1.11 20.15
CA GLU A 224 -9.32 0.18 20.62
C GLU A 224 -8.78 1.01 19.44
N LEU A 225 -8.01 0.40 18.53
CA LEU A 225 -7.47 1.08 17.36
C LEU A 225 -8.57 1.59 16.43
N ALA A 226 -9.61 0.79 16.20
CA ALA A 226 -10.77 1.20 15.40
C ALA A 226 -11.49 2.40 16.03
N GLY A 227 -11.70 2.36 17.34
CA GLY A 227 -12.35 3.45 18.10
C GLY A 227 -11.59 4.79 18.09
N ARG A 228 -10.33 4.79 17.67
CA ARG A 228 -9.53 6.02 17.50
C ARG A 228 -9.82 6.76 16.19
N THR A 229 -10.63 6.18 15.32
CA THR A 229 -10.99 6.77 14.02
C THR A 229 -12.47 7.13 13.97
N PRO A 230 -12.87 8.20 13.25
CA PRO A 230 -14.28 8.55 13.08
C PRO A 230 -15.11 7.45 12.42
N LEU A 231 -14.45 6.59 11.66
CA LEU A 231 -15.11 5.49 10.93
C LEU A 231 -15.31 4.25 11.78
N ASN A 232 -14.83 4.23 13.04
CA ASN A 232 -14.76 3.03 13.89
C ASN A 232 -14.10 1.85 13.17
N THR A 233 -12.99 2.13 12.47
CA THR A 233 -12.34 1.20 11.54
C THR A 233 -10.84 1.24 11.72
N VAL A 234 -10.18 0.08 11.63
CA VAL A 234 -8.73 -0.04 11.59
C VAL A 234 -8.28 -0.72 10.30
N TYR A 235 -7.20 -0.23 9.71
CA TYR A 235 -6.46 -0.86 8.63
C TYR A 235 -5.20 -1.48 9.22
N ARG A 236 -4.99 -2.78 9.02
CA ARG A 236 -3.93 -3.49 9.74
C ARG A 236 -3.18 -4.46 8.85
N TYR A 237 -1.89 -4.19 8.65
CA TYR A 237 -0.98 -5.18 8.07
C TYR A 237 -0.76 -6.36 9.02
N TYR A 238 -0.53 -7.52 8.44
CA TYR A 238 0.03 -8.69 9.12
C TYR A 238 0.79 -9.54 8.10
N GLY A 239 2.00 -9.97 8.46
CA GLY A 239 2.81 -10.71 7.50
C GLY A 239 4.27 -10.74 7.86
N THR A 240 5.09 -10.35 6.89
CA THR A 240 6.54 -10.24 7.04
C THR A 240 7.04 -9.05 6.23
N GLY A 241 8.21 -8.55 6.58
CA GLY A 241 8.89 -7.49 5.88
C GLY A 241 10.28 -7.89 5.40
N ASP A 242 10.94 -7.00 4.72
CA ASP A 242 12.32 -7.05 4.25
C ASP A 242 12.62 -8.20 3.29
N ILE A 243 12.51 -9.44 3.75
CA ILE A 243 12.86 -10.67 3.03
C ILE A 243 11.68 -11.36 2.33
N GLY A 244 10.52 -10.73 2.27
CA GLY A 244 9.34 -11.39 1.72
C GLY A 244 8.89 -12.62 2.54
N GLY A 245 8.32 -13.62 1.87
CA GLY A 245 7.75 -14.81 2.51
C GLY A 245 6.24 -14.73 2.63
N SER A 246 5.68 -15.05 3.79
CA SER A 246 4.24 -15.01 4.04
C SER A 246 3.92 -14.74 5.50
N PRO A 247 2.68 -14.36 5.83
CA PRO A 247 2.19 -14.44 7.20
C PRO A 247 2.37 -15.84 7.79
N THR A 248 2.54 -15.91 9.10
CA THR A 248 2.60 -17.21 9.79
C THR A 248 1.27 -17.96 9.72
N LEU A 249 1.31 -19.28 9.76
CA LEU A 249 0.09 -20.12 9.83
C LEU A 249 -0.81 -19.72 11.00
N ALA A 250 -0.23 -19.36 12.15
CA ALA A 250 -0.98 -18.89 13.32
C ALA A 250 -1.73 -17.59 13.02
N SER A 251 -1.08 -16.63 12.34
CA SER A 251 -1.71 -15.37 11.95
C SER A 251 -2.87 -15.60 10.97
N VAL A 252 -2.69 -16.44 9.96
CA VAL A 252 -3.77 -16.74 9.00
C VAL A 252 -4.94 -17.42 9.71
N ARG A 253 -4.68 -18.37 10.64
CA ARG A 253 -5.74 -18.99 11.43
C ARG A 253 -6.45 -18.00 12.35
N SER A 254 -5.75 -17.00 12.88
CA SER A 254 -6.38 -15.96 13.68
C SER A 254 -7.38 -15.15 12.86
N VAL A 255 -7.02 -14.76 11.62
CA VAL A 255 -7.94 -14.08 10.70
C VAL A 255 -9.13 -15.00 10.35
N GLU A 256 -8.88 -16.26 10.01
CA GLU A 256 -9.94 -17.26 9.71
C GLU A 256 -10.92 -17.48 10.89
N LYS A 257 -10.43 -17.46 12.13
CA LYS A 257 -11.28 -17.49 13.33
C LYS A 257 -12.10 -16.20 13.45
N GLY A 258 -11.45 -15.06 13.30
CA GLY A 258 -12.09 -13.76 13.39
C GLY A 258 -13.19 -13.54 12.36
N LEU A 259 -13.03 -14.05 11.13
CA LEU A 259 -14.06 -14.03 10.07
C LEU A 259 -15.36 -14.78 10.46
N ARG A 260 -15.24 -15.79 11.31
CA ARG A 260 -16.35 -16.61 11.82
C ARG A 260 -16.82 -16.21 13.21
N GLY A 261 -16.05 -15.34 13.87
CA GLY A 261 -16.31 -14.87 15.22
C GLY A 261 -17.50 -13.92 15.30
N ASN A 262 -18.07 -13.80 16.49
CA ASN A 262 -19.20 -12.91 16.77
C ASN A 262 -18.86 -11.78 17.74
N GLY A 263 -17.58 -11.56 17.96
CA GLY A 263 -17.07 -10.52 18.85
C GLY A 263 -17.41 -9.09 18.41
N PRO A 264 -16.94 -8.09 19.16
CA PRO A 264 -17.22 -6.69 18.92
C PRO A 264 -16.53 -6.12 17.67
N VAL A 265 -15.58 -6.88 17.06
CA VAL A 265 -14.84 -6.46 15.86
C VAL A 265 -15.23 -7.31 14.66
N GLU A 266 -15.73 -6.68 13.61
CA GLU A 266 -15.92 -7.30 12.29
C GLU A 266 -14.56 -7.43 11.61
N ILE A 267 -14.13 -8.66 11.30
CA ILE A 267 -12.88 -8.94 10.62
C ILE A 267 -13.11 -9.09 9.12
N VAL A 268 -12.25 -8.44 8.33
CA VAL A 268 -12.23 -8.54 6.87
C VAL A 268 -10.84 -9.00 6.43
N SER A 269 -10.74 -10.11 5.71
CA SER A 269 -9.51 -10.48 4.97
C SER A 269 -9.49 -9.64 3.70
N ALA A 270 -8.62 -8.62 3.67
CA ALA A 270 -8.78 -7.49 2.76
C ALA A 270 -7.67 -7.43 1.69
N THR A 271 -8.03 -6.91 0.52
CA THR A 271 -7.06 -6.32 -0.41
C THR A 271 -6.55 -4.98 0.13
N SER A 272 -5.35 -4.56 -0.28
CA SER A 272 -4.73 -3.32 0.19
C SER A 272 -5.57 -2.07 -0.11
N ASP A 273 -6.38 -2.13 -1.16
CA ASP A 273 -7.25 -1.05 -1.62
C ASP A 273 -8.72 -1.16 -1.13
N GLN A 274 -9.10 -2.24 -0.45
CA GLN A 274 -10.48 -2.50 -0.06
C GLN A 274 -11.08 -1.40 0.81
N LEU A 275 -10.32 -0.95 1.81
CA LEU A 275 -10.76 0.14 2.68
C LEU A 275 -11.09 1.40 1.86
N TYR A 276 -10.24 1.75 0.90
CA TYR A 276 -10.44 2.95 0.08
C TYR A 276 -11.68 2.84 -0.80
N LYS A 277 -11.90 1.67 -1.40
CA LYS A 277 -13.11 1.37 -2.20
C LYS A 277 -14.37 1.47 -1.37
N ASP A 278 -14.35 0.90 -0.17
CA ASP A 278 -15.51 0.90 0.73
C ASP A 278 -15.86 2.32 1.24
N TYR A 279 -14.83 3.16 1.46
CA TYR A 279 -15.01 4.50 2.03
C TYR A 279 -14.94 5.64 1.00
N LEU A 280 -14.68 5.36 -0.27
CA LEU A 280 -14.68 6.38 -1.32
C LEU A 280 -15.99 7.21 -1.36
N PRO A 281 -17.20 6.62 -1.16
CA PRO A 281 -18.44 7.39 -1.07
C PRO A 281 -18.50 8.37 0.10
N TYR A 282 -17.68 8.15 1.14
CA TYR A 282 -17.61 8.97 2.35
C TYR A 282 -16.46 9.98 2.33
N LYS A 283 -15.77 10.14 1.20
CA LYS A 283 -14.62 11.04 1.04
C LYS A 283 -14.90 12.47 1.53
N ASN A 284 -16.15 12.92 1.44
CA ASN A 284 -16.56 14.24 1.90
C ASN A 284 -17.19 14.25 3.30
N HIS A 285 -17.03 13.18 4.09
CA HIS A 285 -17.57 13.12 5.43
C HIS A 285 -16.88 14.18 6.33
N PRO A 286 -17.63 15.04 7.02
CA PRO A 286 -17.05 16.16 7.75
C PRO A 286 -16.13 15.76 8.92
N GLU A 287 -16.28 14.56 9.45
CA GLU A 287 -15.44 14.04 10.53
C GLU A 287 -14.18 13.34 10.02
N LEU A 288 -14.05 13.11 8.70
CA LEU A 288 -12.84 12.49 8.16
C LEU A 288 -11.68 13.50 8.21
N PRO A 289 -10.61 13.21 8.97
CA PRO A 289 -9.50 14.14 9.09
C PRO A 289 -8.80 14.35 7.76
N VAL A 290 -8.37 15.58 7.50
CA VAL A 290 -7.64 15.98 6.30
C VAL A 290 -6.26 16.47 6.70
N PHE A 291 -5.24 15.96 6.04
CA PHE A 291 -3.86 16.44 6.16
C PHE A 291 -3.43 17.10 4.86
N ASP A 292 -2.81 18.28 4.98
CA ASP A 292 -2.32 19.09 3.88
C ASP A 292 -0.84 19.40 4.14
N GLY A 293 0.06 18.66 3.51
CA GLY A 293 1.50 18.77 3.75
C GLY A 293 2.25 17.48 3.41
N GLU A 294 3.54 17.47 3.71
CA GLU A 294 4.43 16.32 3.51
C GLU A 294 4.49 15.44 4.76
N LEU A 295 4.68 14.13 4.55
CA LEU A 295 4.78 13.12 5.60
C LEU A 295 6.25 12.70 5.75
N LEU A 296 7.03 13.52 6.41
CA LEU A 296 8.46 13.29 6.60
C LEU A 296 8.75 12.53 7.89
N MET A 297 9.82 11.76 7.86
CA MET A 297 10.39 11.15 9.06
C MET A 297 11.33 12.13 9.77
N ASP A 298 11.35 12.10 11.10
CA ASP A 298 12.16 13.03 11.90
C ASP A 298 13.59 12.55 12.12
N VAL A 299 13.78 11.26 12.33
CA VAL A 299 15.06 10.68 12.76
C VAL A 299 15.39 9.43 11.96
N HIS A 300 14.48 8.44 11.94
CA HIS A 300 14.73 7.18 11.24
C HIS A 300 14.80 7.40 9.73
N GLY A 301 15.87 6.92 9.09
CA GLY A 301 16.05 6.98 7.65
C GLY A 301 16.42 8.37 7.08
N THR A 302 16.36 9.46 7.86
CA THR A 302 16.65 10.80 7.35
C THR A 302 18.09 10.97 6.86
N GLY A 303 19.04 10.29 7.50
CA GLY A 303 20.46 10.28 7.08
C GLY A 303 20.70 9.64 5.72
N CYS A 304 19.82 8.79 5.23
CA CYS A 304 19.93 8.14 3.94
C CYS A 304 19.95 9.15 2.79
N TYR A 305 19.23 10.26 2.93
CA TYR A 305 19.15 11.30 1.89
C TYR A 305 20.42 12.13 1.73
N THR A 306 21.35 12.06 2.67
CA THR A 306 22.65 12.72 2.62
C THR A 306 23.82 11.76 2.45
N SER A 307 23.57 10.45 2.53
CA SER A 307 24.58 9.41 2.29
C SER A 307 24.63 9.03 0.80
N GLN A 308 25.72 8.36 0.37
CA GLN A 308 25.86 7.82 -0.99
C GLN A 308 25.46 8.85 -2.09
N ALA A 309 26.03 10.05 -2.02
CA ALA A 309 25.68 11.18 -2.91
C ALA A 309 25.76 10.83 -4.41
N THR A 310 26.62 9.88 -4.77
CA THR A 310 26.78 9.39 -6.14
C THR A 310 25.50 8.76 -6.67
N MET A 311 24.76 8.04 -5.84
CA MET A 311 23.46 7.45 -6.24
C MET A 311 22.45 8.52 -6.64
N LYS A 312 22.34 9.59 -5.83
CA LYS A 312 21.47 10.74 -6.12
C LYS A 312 21.90 11.48 -7.38
N LEU A 313 23.22 11.64 -7.56
CA LEU A 313 23.78 12.25 -8.77
C LEU A 313 23.43 11.45 -10.03
N TYR A 314 23.67 10.14 -10.02
CA TYR A 314 23.33 9.27 -11.15
C TYR A 314 21.84 9.19 -11.41
N ASN A 315 21.01 9.18 -10.36
CA ASN A 315 19.58 9.28 -10.52
C ASN A 315 19.20 10.53 -11.32
N ARG A 316 19.69 11.70 -10.90
CA ARG A 316 19.39 12.95 -11.61
C ARG A 316 19.93 12.98 -13.05
N GLN A 317 21.13 12.46 -13.28
CA GLN A 317 21.69 12.35 -14.62
C GLN A 317 20.86 11.44 -15.53
N ASN A 318 20.40 10.30 -15.03
CA ASN A 318 19.59 9.37 -15.79
C ASN A 318 18.18 9.94 -16.11
N GLU A 319 17.57 10.70 -15.20
CA GLU A 319 16.33 11.42 -15.47
C GLU A 319 16.48 12.38 -16.65
N LEU A 320 17.55 13.18 -16.64
CA LEU A 320 17.83 14.14 -17.71
C LEU A 320 18.17 13.44 -19.03
N LEU A 321 18.94 12.35 -18.98
CA LEU A 321 19.30 11.58 -20.17
C LEU A 321 18.09 10.89 -20.78
N GLY A 322 17.19 10.34 -19.96
CA GLY A 322 15.94 9.69 -20.43
C GLY A 322 15.07 10.68 -21.20
N ASP A 323 14.81 11.86 -20.64
CA ASP A 323 14.06 12.93 -21.30
C ASP A 323 14.74 13.38 -22.61
N ALA A 324 16.06 13.61 -22.58
CA ALA A 324 16.81 14.02 -23.76
C ALA A 324 16.79 12.96 -24.87
N ALA A 325 16.93 11.67 -24.51
CA ALA A 325 16.92 10.57 -25.46
C ALA A 325 15.54 10.43 -26.16
N GLU A 326 14.45 10.54 -25.40
CA GLU A 326 13.10 10.50 -25.98
C GLU A 326 12.83 11.68 -26.91
N ARG A 327 13.17 12.89 -26.50
CA ARG A 327 13.02 14.09 -27.35
C ARG A 327 13.82 13.99 -28.63
N ALA A 328 15.07 13.52 -28.56
CA ALA A 328 15.92 13.30 -29.71
C ALA A 328 15.34 12.21 -30.64
N ALA A 329 14.86 11.12 -30.09
CA ALA A 329 14.27 10.01 -30.86
C ALA A 329 12.97 10.43 -31.58
N VAL A 330 12.08 11.16 -30.90
CA VAL A 330 10.86 11.72 -31.51
C VAL A 330 11.21 12.71 -32.64
N THR A 331 12.21 13.57 -32.42
CA THR A 331 12.66 14.52 -33.42
C THR A 331 13.24 13.81 -34.65
N ALA A 332 14.06 12.77 -34.43
CA ALA A 332 14.66 11.98 -35.51
C ALA A 332 13.57 11.26 -36.35
N GLU A 333 12.56 10.70 -35.71
CA GLU A 333 11.44 10.07 -36.41
C GLU A 333 10.62 11.09 -37.19
N TRP A 334 10.30 12.26 -36.59
CA TRP A 334 9.58 13.33 -37.26
C TRP A 334 10.32 13.87 -38.51
N LEU A 335 11.66 13.90 -38.43
CA LEU A 335 12.51 14.28 -39.56
C LEU A 335 12.79 13.13 -40.54
N ASN A 336 12.16 11.97 -40.36
CA ASN A 336 12.39 10.73 -41.17
C ASN A 336 13.86 10.25 -41.20
N GLN A 337 14.64 10.54 -40.13
CA GLN A 337 16.04 10.10 -40.05
C GLN A 337 16.19 8.71 -39.38
N ALA A 338 15.31 8.36 -38.44
CA ALA A 338 15.32 7.08 -37.76
C ALA A 338 13.89 6.77 -37.20
N LYS A 339 13.60 5.48 -37.01
CA LYS A 339 12.39 5.07 -36.29
C LYS A 339 12.58 5.28 -34.77
N TYR A 340 11.51 5.63 -34.08
CA TYR A 340 11.50 5.73 -32.64
C TYR A 340 11.84 4.38 -31.99
N PRO A 341 12.90 4.27 -31.17
CA PRO A 341 13.36 3.00 -30.61
C PRO A 341 12.59 2.65 -29.32
N GLY A 342 11.26 2.54 -29.40
CA GLY A 342 10.37 2.45 -28.26
C GLY A 342 10.67 1.31 -27.29
N SER A 343 11.02 0.12 -27.81
CA SER A 343 11.38 -1.02 -26.96
C SER A 343 12.66 -0.78 -26.16
N THR A 344 13.67 -0.20 -26.81
CA THR A 344 14.95 0.11 -26.16
C THR A 344 14.80 1.18 -25.08
N ILE A 345 14.02 2.22 -25.37
CA ILE A 345 13.74 3.29 -24.41
C ILE A 345 12.92 2.76 -23.22
N ASN A 346 11.90 1.93 -23.49
CA ASN A 346 11.10 1.32 -22.44
C ASN A 346 11.93 0.41 -21.51
N GLU A 347 12.82 -0.38 -22.07
CA GLU A 347 13.73 -1.23 -21.30
C GLU A 347 14.73 -0.41 -20.47
N ALA A 348 15.25 0.68 -21.06
CA ALA A 348 16.13 1.60 -20.35
C ALA A 348 15.42 2.25 -19.14
N TRP A 349 14.16 2.68 -19.33
CA TRP A 349 13.35 3.22 -18.23
C TRP A 349 13.07 2.19 -17.15
N LYS A 350 12.74 0.95 -17.48
CA LYS A 350 12.52 -0.12 -16.49
C LYS A 350 13.76 -0.35 -15.63
N ARG A 351 14.94 -0.42 -16.25
CA ARG A 351 16.22 -0.59 -15.54
C ARG A 351 16.53 0.62 -14.67
N PHE A 352 16.30 1.82 -15.17
CA PHE A 352 16.56 3.03 -14.42
C PHE A 352 15.62 3.16 -13.21
N ILE A 353 14.31 2.98 -13.41
CA ILE A 353 13.29 3.07 -12.35
C ILE A 353 13.50 1.98 -11.30
N TYR A 354 13.98 0.80 -11.68
CA TYR A 354 14.39 -0.23 -10.74
C TYR A 354 15.41 0.31 -9.70
N HIS A 355 16.40 1.08 -10.14
CA HIS A 355 17.39 1.69 -9.24
C HIS A 355 16.87 2.92 -8.47
N GLN A 356 15.61 3.26 -8.59
CA GLN A 356 14.92 4.20 -7.70
C GLN A 356 14.26 3.50 -6.50
N PHE A 357 14.47 2.19 -6.37
CA PHE A 357 14.06 1.42 -5.19
C PHE A 357 14.56 2.11 -3.91
N HIS A 358 13.72 2.07 -2.85
CA HIS A 358 13.95 2.91 -1.67
C HIS A 358 15.25 2.63 -0.91
N ASP A 359 15.84 1.43 -1.00
CA ASP A 359 17.16 1.16 -0.44
C ASP A 359 18.31 1.46 -1.40
N ASP A 360 18.11 1.34 -2.71
CA ASP A 360 19.14 1.69 -3.69
C ASP A 360 19.40 3.18 -3.72
N LEU A 361 18.33 3.96 -3.97
CA LEU A 361 18.47 5.40 -4.16
C LEU A 361 18.85 6.12 -2.86
N THR A 362 18.38 5.64 -1.73
CA THR A 362 18.79 6.15 -0.41
C THR A 362 20.21 5.73 -0.04
N GLY A 363 20.75 4.68 -0.68
CA GLY A 363 22.11 4.20 -0.45
C GLY A 363 22.23 3.31 0.79
N THR A 364 21.17 2.60 1.15
CA THR A 364 21.15 1.62 2.24
C THR A 364 21.41 0.19 1.76
N SER A 365 21.33 -0.08 0.45
CA SER A 365 21.76 -1.34 -0.18
C SER A 365 23.28 -1.52 -0.20
N ILE A 366 23.72 -2.81 -0.27
CA ILE A 366 25.13 -3.19 -0.45
C ILE A 366 25.61 -2.95 -1.89
#